data_ee6f18e0cf17b205aa0b64d344cce4f6
#
_entry.id   ee6f18e0cf17b205aa0b64d344cce4f6
#
_cell.length_a   1.000
_cell.length_b   1.000
_cell.length_c   1.000
_cell.angle_alpha   90.00
_cell.angle_beta   90.00
_cell.angle_gamma   90.00
#
_symmetry.space_group_name_H-M   'P 1'
#
loop_
_entity.id
_entity.type
_entity.pdbx_description
1 polymer ?
#
loop_
_entity_poly.entity_id
_entity_poly.type
_entity_poly.pdbx_seq_one_letter_code
_entity_poly.pdbx_strand_id
1 'polypeptide(L)'
;MFLYDKQIQIEGVRTLITYNDKTNLLELRRYKYSLQDIPEPNLYRDNYSYDEVPKVTFNYRQVPMNVPEEIWLTDTTFRDGQQSRAPYTAKQIATLYDMLHRLGGPKGKIRQCEFFLYSENDRRAIEACRELGYEFPEITGWIRATKEDFKLVKEMGMPECGILVSCSDYHIFNKLHKTRKQAIDGYLEIVEAALDMGITPRCHFEDVTRAD
;
A
#
# COMPACT_ATOMS: atom_id res chain seq x y z
N MET A 1 2.74 30.83 -19.00
CA MET A 1 1.38 30.82 -18.42
C MET A 1 0.48 30.08 -19.40
N PHE A 2 0.40 28.76 -19.29
CA PHE A 2 -0.44 27.95 -20.17
C PHE A 2 -1.63 27.45 -19.38
N LEU A 3 -2.77 28.07 -19.62
CA LEU A 3 -4.08 27.64 -19.15
C LEU A 3 -4.46 26.37 -19.92
N TYR A 4 -4.44 25.22 -19.27
CA TYR A 4 -4.98 23.98 -19.80
C TYR A 4 -6.38 23.72 -19.27
N ASP A 5 -7.37 24.47 -19.78
CA ASP A 5 -8.75 24.02 -19.82
C ASP A 5 -8.92 23.09 -21.01
N LYS A 6 -8.65 21.81 -20.86
CA LYS A 6 -9.04 20.82 -21.87
C LYS A 6 -10.09 19.90 -21.30
N GLN A 7 -11.33 20.12 -21.74
CA GLN A 7 -12.39 19.13 -21.64
C GLN A 7 -12.03 17.93 -22.53
N ILE A 8 -11.76 16.78 -21.91
CA ILE A 8 -11.65 15.51 -22.64
C ILE A 8 -13.06 14.92 -22.64
N GLN A 9 -13.72 14.95 -23.78
CA GLN A 9 -14.97 14.20 -24.01
C GLN A 9 -14.59 12.75 -24.33
N ILE A 10 -14.87 11.84 -23.41
CA ILE A 10 -15.07 10.42 -23.68
C ILE A 10 -16.58 10.26 -23.78
N GLU A 11 -17.07 9.57 -24.82
CA GLU A 11 -18.50 9.39 -25.07
C GLU A 11 -19.25 8.98 -23.79
N GLY A 12 -20.17 9.82 -23.35
CA GLY A 12 -21.06 9.59 -22.21
C GLY A 12 -20.61 10.11 -20.86
N VAL A 13 -19.37 10.57 -20.66
CA VAL A 13 -18.89 11.07 -19.34
C VAL A 13 -18.06 12.34 -19.50
N ARG A 14 -18.57 13.45 -18.98
CA ARG A 14 -17.75 14.68 -18.83
C ARG A 14 -16.87 14.56 -17.60
N THR A 15 -15.63 14.19 -17.77
CA THR A 15 -14.62 14.23 -16.71
C THR A 15 -13.94 15.59 -16.74
N LEU A 16 -14.18 16.42 -15.77
CA LEU A 16 -13.44 17.67 -15.60
C LEU A 16 -12.24 17.37 -14.70
N ILE A 17 -11.07 17.20 -15.32
CA ILE A 17 -9.82 17.15 -14.60
C ILE A 17 -9.32 18.57 -14.43
N THR A 18 -9.16 19.03 -13.19
CA THR A 18 -8.61 20.34 -12.86
C THR A 18 -7.27 20.17 -12.16
N TYR A 19 -6.32 21.02 -12.52
CA TYR A 19 -5.08 21.11 -11.80
C TYR A 19 -5.27 22.02 -10.58
N ASN A 20 -4.88 21.53 -9.42
CA ASN A 20 -4.90 22.32 -8.20
C ASN A 20 -3.50 22.88 -7.92
N ASP A 21 -3.31 24.18 -8.14
CA ASP A 21 -2.03 24.86 -7.98
C ASP A 21 -1.50 24.82 -6.52
N LYS A 22 -2.38 24.63 -5.54
CA LYS A 22 -1.99 24.58 -4.12
C LYS A 22 -1.44 23.23 -3.71
N THR A 23 -2.00 22.16 -4.26
CA THR A 23 -1.59 20.79 -3.96
C THR A 23 -0.66 20.22 -5.01
N ASN A 24 -0.50 20.92 -6.15
CA ASN A 24 0.20 20.47 -7.33
C ASN A 24 -0.31 19.13 -7.87
N LEU A 25 -1.59 18.85 -7.67
CA LEU A 25 -2.24 17.60 -8.06
C LEU A 25 -3.29 17.85 -9.14
N LEU A 26 -3.51 16.83 -9.97
CA LEU A 26 -4.67 16.74 -10.84
C LEU A 26 -5.84 16.22 -10.04
N GLU A 27 -6.90 17.01 -9.91
CA GLU A 27 -8.10 16.66 -9.16
C GLU A 27 -9.27 16.40 -10.09
N LEU A 28 -9.98 15.31 -9.84
CA LEU A 28 -11.27 15.00 -10.45
C LEU A 28 -12.38 15.65 -9.63
N ARG A 29 -12.88 16.81 -10.07
CA ARG A 29 -13.99 17.45 -9.39
C ARG A 29 -15.32 16.76 -9.76
N ARG A 30 -16.03 16.26 -8.75
CA ARG A 30 -17.39 15.73 -8.84
C ARG A 30 -17.56 14.47 -9.70
N TYR A 31 -16.56 13.65 -9.79
CA TYR A 31 -16.72 12.34 -10.42
C TYR A 31 -17.39 11.38 -9.43
N LYS A 32 -18.58 10.88 -9.78
CA LYS A 32 -19.12 9.70 -9.12
C LYS A 32 -18.58 8.49 -9.88
N TYR A 33 -17.62 7.83 -9.30
CA TYR A 33 -17.11 6.59 -9.85
C TYR A 33 -18.22 5.53 -9.81
N SER A 34 -18.52 4.95 -10.96
CA SER A 34 -19.39 3.78 -11.04
C SER A 34 -18.51 2.57 -11.31
N LEU A 35 -18.44 1.68 -10.32
CA LEU A 35 -17.75 0.42 -10.51
C LEU A 35 -18.45 -0.38 -11.59
N GLN A 36 -17.71 -0.74 -12.64
CA GLN A 36 -18.17 -1.70 -13.64
C GLN A 36 -17.71 -3.09 -13.20
N ASP A 37 -18.67 -3.92 -12.82
CA ASP A 37 -18.37 -5.34 -12.60
C ASP A 37 -18.40 -6.06 -13.96
N ILE A 38 -17.38 -6.85 -14.22
CA ILE A 38 -17.22 -7.58 -15.47
C ILE A 38 -17.20 -9.09 -15.19
N PRO A 39 -17.75 -9.95 -16.12
CA PRO A 39 -17.80 -11.40 -15.91
C PRO A 39 -16.43 -12.08 -16.06
N GLU A 40 -15.51 -11.46 -16.79
CA GLU A 40 -14.19 -12.01 -17.09
C GLU A 40 -13.09 -11.00 -16.75
N PRO A 41 -11.89 -11.49 -16.34
CA PRO A 41 -10.77 -10.60 -16.02
C PRO A 41 -10.28 -9.84 -17.23
N ASN A 42 -10.09 -8.52 -17.09
CA ASN A 42 -9.37 -7.73 -18.07
C ASN A 42 -7.88 -7.80 -17.77
N LEU A 43 -7.14 -8.53 -18.57
CA LEU A 43 -5.71 -8.75 -18.34
C LEU A 43 -4.81 -7.76 -19.09
N TYR A 44 -5.37 -6.92 -19.96
CA TYR A 44 -4.66 -5.93 -20.78
C TYR A 44 -3.41 -6.46 -21.52
N ARG A 45 -3.37 -7.76 -21.82
CA ARG A 45 -2.19 -8.42 -22.38
C ARG A 45 -1.79 -7.88 -23.74
N ASP A 46 -2.78 -7.42 -24.52
CA ASP A 46 -2.57 -6.81 -25.83
C ASP A 46 -1.98 -5.38 -25.73
N ASN A 47 -2.17 -4.72 -24.58
CA ASN A 47 -1.71 -3.37 -24.34
C ASN A 47 -0.33 -3.31 -23.66
N TYR A 48 0.06 -4.40 -23.00
CA TYR A 48 1.32 -4.48 -22.26
C TYR A 48 2.14 -5.67 -22.75
N SER A 49 3.23 -5.37 -23.42
CA SER A 49 4.20 -6.40 -23.78
C SER A 49 5.01 -6.78 -22.54
N TYR A 50 5.36 -8.07 -22.43
CA TYR A 50 6.22 -8.54 -21.34
C TYR A 50 7.68 -8.10 -21.51
N ASP A 51 8.04 -7.66 -22.71
CA ASP A 51 9.41 -7.28 -23.09
C ASP A 51 9.71 -5.79 -22.86
N GLU A 52 8.67 -4.99 -22.57
CA GLU A 52 8.81 -3.57 -22.32
C GLU A 52 8.20 -3.20 -20.98
N VAL A 53 8.94 -2.46 -20.16
CA VAL A 53 8.38 -1.88 -18.91
C VAL A 53 7.41 -0.77 -19.30
N PRO A 54 6.09 -0.93 -19.05
CA PRO A 54 5.12 0.09 -19.41
C PRO A 54 5.36 1.35 -18.58
N LYS A 55 5.35 2.49 -19.24
CA LYS A 55 5.34 3.79 -18.55
C LYS A 55 3.97 3.97 -17.93
N VAL A 56 3.93 4.18 -16.61
CA VAL A 56 2.68 4.47 -15.92
C VAL A 56 2.15 5.82 -16.38
N THR A 57 1.01 5.78 -17.06
CA THR A 57 0.34 6.99 -17.51
C THR A 57 -1.12 6.93 -17.06
N PHE A 58 -1.66 8.05 -16.60
CA PHE A 58 -3.09 8.22 -16.42
C PHE A 58 -3.66 8.94 -17.64
N ASN A 59 -4.70 8.39 -18.27
CA ASN A 59 -5.32 8.97 -19.45
C ASN A 59 -4.28 9.33 -20.55
N TYR A 60 -3.36 8.42 -20.82
CA TYR A 60 -2.29 8.58 -21.82
C TYR A 60 -1.33 9.76 -21.55
N ARG A 61 -1.22 10.24 -20.34
CA ARG A 61 -0.31 11.32 -19.94
C ARG A 61 0.50 10.93 -18.73
N GLN A 62 1.75 11.31 -18.70
CA GLN A 62 2.55 11.25 -17.48
C GLN A 62 1.94 12.19 -16.45
N VAL A 63 1.68 11.64 -15.24
CA VAL A 63 1.28 12.45 -14.10
C VAL A 63 2.52 13.16 -13.56
N PRO A 64 2.49 14.49 -13.39
CA PRO A 64 3.59 15.19 -12.72
C PRO A 64 3.78 14.60 -11.31
N MET A 65 5.01 14.23 -10.98
CA MET A 65 5.32 13.80 -9.62
C MET A 65 5.35 15.03 -8.71
N ASN A 66 4.52 14.99 -7.68
CA ASN A 66 4.59 15.92 -6.57
C ASN A 66 5.52 15.33 -5.52
N VAL A 67 6.77 15.78 -5.49
CA VAL A 67 7.74 15.31 -4.50
C VAL A 67 7.47 16.06 -3.18
N PRO A 68 7.21 15.36 -2.07
CA PRO A 68 7.00 16.00 -0.77
C PRO A 68 8.29 16.72 -0.32
N GLU A 69 8.16 17.74 0.54
CA GLU A 69 9.29 18.45 1.11
C GLU A 69 10.23 17.52 1.89
N GLU A 70 9.64 16.54 2.58
CA GLU A 70 10.38 15.48 3.25
C GLU A 70 10.05 14.12 2.67
N ILE A 71 11.08 13.39 2.25
CA ILE A 71 10.96 12.00 1.84
C ILE A 71 11.18 11.13 3.07
N TRP A 72 10.19 10.28 3.37
CA TRP A 72 10.25 9.25 4.38
C TRP A 72 10.36 7.88 3.74
N LEU A 73 11.09 7.00 4.38
CA LEU A 73 11.29 5.63 3.90
C LEU A 73 10.59 4.66 4.84
N THR A 74 9.92 3.68 4.27
CA THR A 74 9.45 2.50 4.98
C THR A 74 10.38 1.34 4.64
N ASP A 75 10.97 0.72 5.66
CA ASP A 75 11.80 -0.47 5.50
C ASP A 75 10.95 -1.73 5.58
N THR A 76 11.18 -2.66 4.65
CA THR A 76 10.45 -3.93 4.58
C THR A 76 11.34 -5.15 4.78
N THR A 77 12.57 -4.94 5.29
CA THR A 77 13.56 -6.02 5.49
C THR A 77 13.02 -7.14 6.37
N PHE A 78 12.27 -6.78 7.43
CA PHE A 78 11.74 -7.76 8.38
C PHE A 78 10.42 -8.41 7.96
N ARG A 79 9.88 -8.00 6.83
CA ARG A 79 8.69 -8.58 6.20
C ARG A 79 9.07 -9.19 4.85
N ASP A 80 9.19 -8.37 3.83
CA ASP A 80 9.43 -8.78 2.45
C ASP A 80 10.84 -9.37 2.25
N GLY A 81 11.82 -8.76 2.88
CA GLY A 81 13.21 -9.21 2.81
C GLY A 81 13.48 -10.59 3.41
N GLN A 82 12.57 -11.12 4.22
CA GLN A 82 12.67 -12.47 4.78
C GLN A 82 12.03 -13.56 3.91
N GLN A 83 11.27 -13.21 2.86
CA GLN A 83 10.54 -14.18 2.06
C GLN A 83 11.43 -15.09 1.21
N SER A 84 12.61 -14.63 0.85
CA SER A 84 13.56 -15.34 -0.02
C SER A 84 14.69 -16.06 0.73
N ARG A 85 14.64 -16.12 2.06
CA ARG A 85 15.70 -16.67 2.90
C ARG A 85 15.17 -17.29 4.19
N ALA A 86 16.02 -18.00 4.93
CA ALA A 86 15.70 -18.39 6.30
C ALA A 86 15.43 -17.16 7.18
N PRO A 87 14.39 -17.17 8.04
CA PRO A 87 14.08 -16.06 8.92
C PRO A 87 15.26 -15.66 9.79
N TYR A 88 15.40 -14.36 10.02
CA TYR A 88 16.36 -13.85 10.99
C TYR A 88 15.96 -14.24 12.42
N THR A 89 16.94 -14.44 13.27
CA THR A 89 16.70 -14.54 14.71
C THR A 89 16.30 -13.18 15.28
N ALA A 90 15.57 -13.16 16.40
CA ALA A 90 15.18 -11.92 17.08
C ALA A 90 16.39 -10.99 17.38
N LYS A 91 17.54 -11.59 17.77
CA LYS A 91 18.77 -10.82 17.98
C LYS A 91 19.31 -10.16 16.71
N GLN A 92 19.27 -10.85 15.57
CA GLN A 92 19.70 -10.30 14.30
C GLN A 92 18.77 -9.15 13.87
N ILE A 93 17.45 -9.34 14.05
CA ILE A 93 16.45 -8.31 13.74
C ILE A 93 16.70 -7.06 14.60
N ALA A 94 16.88 -7.19 15.92
CA ALA A 94 17.16 -6.07 16.80
C ALA A 94 18.48 -5.34 16.41
N THR A 95 19.51 -6.09 15.99
CA THR A 95 20.76 -5.49 15.51
C THR A 95 20.54 -4.69 14.21
N LEU A 96 19.80 -5.25 13.25
CA LEU A 96 19.49 -4.57 12.00
C LEU A 96 18.59 -3.36 12.22
N TYR A 97 17.63 -3.46 13.15
CA TYR A 97 16.76 -2.34 13.51
C TYR A 97 17.54 -1.18 14.13
N ASP A 98 18.52 -1.46 15.01
CA ASP A 98 19.45 -0.43 15.52
C ASP A 98 20.26 0.23 14.38
N MET A 99 20.71 -0.57 13.40
CA MET A 99 21.39 -0.02 12.23
C MET A 99 20.48 0.89 11.39
N LEU A 100 19.21 0.49 11.19
CA LEU A 100 18.23 1.29 10.48
C LEU A 100 17.90 2.60 11.22
N HIS A 101 17.80 2.55 12.55
CA HIS A 101 17.66 3.74 13.38
C HIS A 101 18.83 4.72 13.15
N ARG A 102 20.06 4.22 13.24
CA ARG A 102 21.26 5.05 13.00
C ARG A 102 21.34 5.56 11.57
N LEU A 103 20.97 4.75 10.58
CA LEU A 103 20.95 5.15 9.18
C LEU A 103 19.88 6.22 8.91
N GLY A 104 18.71 6.12 9.56
CA GLY A 104 17.62 7.10 9.48
C GLY A 104 17.98 8.46 10.06
N GLY A 105 18.99 8.49 10.95
CA GLY A 105 19.47 9.70 11.60
C GLY A 105 18.47 10.34 12.57
N PRO A 106 18.81 11.50 13.15
CA PRO A 106 18.04 12.10 14.24
C PRO A 106 16.64 12.57 13.86
N LYS A 107 16.36 12.72 12.55
CA LYS A 107 15.05 13.09 12.05
C LYS A 107 14.21 11.89 11.63
N GLY A 108 14.71 10.67 11.80
CA GLY A 108 13.99 9.45 11.43
C GLY A 108 13.61 9.39 9.95
N LYS A 109 14.58 9.53 9.03
CA LYS A 109 14.31 9.41 7.60
C LYS A 109 13.79 8.03 7.22
N ILE A 110 14.26 6.97 7.88
CA ILE A 110 13.59 5.67 7.89
C ILE A 110 12.48 5.80 8.94
N ARG A 111 11.27 6.04 8.46
CA ARG A 111 10.13 6.38 9.31
C ARG A 111 9.50 5.16 9.92
N GLN A 112 9.39 4.07 9.17
CA GLN A 112 8.72 2.86 9.59
C GLN A 112 9.49 1.61 9.20
N CYS A 113 9.34 0.55 10.00
CA CYS A 113 9.75 -0.81 9.69
C CYS A 113 8.54 -1.74 9.77
N GLU A 114 8.33 -2.55 8.73
CA GLU A 114 7.23 -3.51 8.65
C GLU A 114 7.66 -4.90 9.14
N PHE A 115 6.83 -5.50 9.99
CA PHE A 115 7.05 -6.82 10.57
C PHE A 115 5.90 -7.76 10.28
N PHE A 116 6.21 -9.04 10.06
CA PHE A 116 5.23 -10.09 10.22
C PHE A 116 4.91 -10.32 11.69
N LEU A 117 3.69 -10.83 11.97
CA LEU A 117 3.17 -11.03 13.32
C LEU A 117 2.80 -12.49 13.61
N TYR A 118 3.02 -13.39 12.64
CA TYR A 118 2.45 -14.72 12.66
C TYR A 118 3.19 -15.71 13.58
N SER A 119 4.51 -15.63 13.62
CA SER A 119 5.33 -16.56 14.37
C SER A 119 5.72 -15.99 15.75
N GLU A 120 6.06 -16.90 16.66
CA GLU A 120 6.62 -16.51 17.97
C GLU A 120 7.95 -15.77 17.82
N ASN A 121 8.75 -16.13 16.82
CA ASN A 121 10.00 -15.43 16.51
C ASN A 121 9.76 -13.99 16.07
N ASP A 122 8.71 -13.73 15.26
CA ASP A 122 8.35 -12.37 14.84
C ASP A 122 7.99 -11.51 16.05
N ARG A 123 7.17 -12.04 16.95
CA ARG A 123 6.76 -11.33 18.18
C ARG A 123 7.93 -11.05 19.10
N ARG A 124 8.81 -12.02 19.33
CA ARG A 124 10.04 -11.82 20.12
C ARG A 124 10.97 -10.79 19.49
N ALA A 125 11.06 -10.76 18.15
CA ALA A 125 11.86 -9.77 17.45
C ALA A 125 11.31 -8.35 17.64
N ILE A 126 9.98 -8.19 17.56
CA ILE A 126 9.31 -6.91 17.81
C ILE A 126 9.58 -6.42 19.23
N GLU A 127 9.44 -7.29 20.24
CA GLU A 127 9.71 -6.93 21.63
C GLU A 127 11.18 -6.52 21.81
N ALA A 128 12.13 -7.27 21.23
CA ALA A 128 13.55 -6.92 21.29
C ALA A 128 13.87 -5.57 20.60
N CYS A 129 13.13 -5.21 19.55
CA CYS A 129 13.26 -3.89 18.92
C CYS A 129 12.65 -2.78 19.80
N ARG A 130 11.53 -3.04 20.46
CA ARG A 130 10.88 -2.08 21.38
C ARG A 130 11.75 -1.77 22.60
N GLU A 131 12.46 -2.78 23.13
CA GLU A 131 13.40 -2.61 24.25
C GLU A 131 14.51 -1.61 23.96
N LEU A 132 14.82 -1.33 22.69
CA LEU A 132 15.80 -0.31 22.32
C LEU A 132 15.29 1.13 22.52
N GLY A 133 13.97 1.31 22.67
CA GLY A 133 13.36 2.59 23.05
C GLY A 133 13.44 3.69 21.98
N TYR A 134 13.62 3.36 20.72
CA TYR A 134 13.69 4.33 19.63
C TYR A 134 12.31 4.85 19.23
N GLU A 135 12.21 6.15 18.93
CA GLU A 135 11.05 6.75 18.33
C GLU A 135 10.92 6.32 16.85
N PHE A 136 12.03 6.26 16.14
CA PHE A 136 12.12 5.87 14.74
C PHE A 136 13.21 4.83 14.50
N PRO A 137 12.96 3.89 13.56
CA PRO A 137 11.72 3.65 12.81
C PRO A 137 10.57 3.21 13.71
N GLU A 138 9.35 3.67 13.40
CA GLU A 138 8.14 3.12 14.01
C GLU A 138 7.98 1.65 13.62
N ILE A 139 7.60 0.83 14.60
CA ILE A 139 7.33 -0.59 14.37
C ILE A 139 5.89 -0.75 13.94
N THR A 140 5.66 -1.20 12.69
CA THR A 140 4.34 -1.44 12.15
C THR A 140 4.16 -2.90 11.74
N GLY A 141 2.93 -3.40 11.88
CA GLY A 141 2.59 -4.75 11.48
C GLY A 141 2.28 -4.84 9.98
N TRP A 142 2.38 -6.06 9.47
CA TRP A 142 1.90 -6.42 8.15
C TRP A 142 1.12 -7.73 8.23
N ILE A 143 -0.13 -7.69 7.77
CA ILE A 143 -1.03 -8.85 7.80
C ILE A 143 -1.77 -9.01 6.47
N ARG A 144 -2.40 -10.16 6.30
CA ARG A 144 -3.40 -10.36 5.25
C ARG A 144 -4.65 -9.53 5.60
N ALA A 145 -5.39 -9.11 4.59
CA ALA A 145 -6.65 -8.41 4.76
C ALA A 145 -7.76 -9.38 5.24
N THR A 146 -7.65 -9.83 6.49
CA THR A 146 -8.64 -10.68 7.18
C THR A 146 -8.92 -10.15 8.59
N LYS A 147 -10.19 -10.28 9.03
CA LYS A 147 -10.60 -9.78 10.36
C LYS A 147 -9.86 -10.49 11.51
N GLU A 148 -9.54 -11.76 11.31
CA GLU A 148 -8.84 -12.59 12.29
C GLU A 148 -7.42 -12.11 12.56
N ASP A 149 -6.72 -11.67 11.52
CA ASP A 149 -5.32 -11.27 11.63
C ASP A 149 -5.17 -9.95 12.43
N PHE A 150 -6.20 -9.09 12.47
CA PHE A 150 -6.18 -7.88 13.31
C PHE A 150 -6.09 -8.15 14.81
N LYS A 151 -6.48 -9.34 15.27
CA LYS A 151 -6.29 -9.73 16.66
C LYS A 151 -4.81 -9.73 17.04
N LEU A 152 -3.94 -10.21 16.12
CA LEU A 152 -2.50 -10.20 16.32
C LEU A 152 -1.95 -8.77 16.44
N VAL A 153 -2.45 -7.87 15.60
CA VAL A 153 -2.06 -6.45 15.63
C VAL A 153 -2.45 -5.82 16.97
N LYS A 154 -3.66 -6.10 17.44
CA LYS A 154 -4.17 -5.60 18.71
C LYS A 154 -3.42 -6.19 19.91
N GLU A 155 -3.15 -7.50 19.89
CA GLU A 155 -2.37 -8.19 20.93
C GLU A 155 -0.96 -7.61 21.05
N MET A 156 -0.37 -7.22 19.92
CA MET A 156 0.93 -6.56 19.88
C MET A 156 0.88 -5.06 20.18
N GLY A 157 -0.31 -4.49 20.44
CA GLY A 157 -0.48 -3.07 20.77
C GLY A 157 -0.02 -2.12 19.67
N MET A 158 -0.19 -2.50 18.41
CA MET A 158 0.18 -1.66 17.28
C MET A 158 -0.98 -0.76 16.86
N PRO A 159 -0.77 0.56 16.76
CA PRO A 159 -1.82 1.50 16.35
C PRO A 159 -2.06 1.50 14.84
N GLU A 160 -1.11 0.97 14.06
CA GLU A 160 -1.15 0.97 12.61
C GLU A 160 -0.67 -0.37 12.04
N CYS A 161 -1.25 -0.78 10.92
CA CYS A 161 -0.89 -2.02 10.25
C CYS A 161 -1.04 -1.93 8.73
N GLY A 162 -0.07 -2.46 8.00
CA GLY A 162 -0.17 -2.66 6.55
C GLY A 162 -1.07 -3.85 6.23
N ILE A 163 -1.97 -3.68 5.26
CA ILE A 163 -2.80 -4.74 4.72
C ILE A 163 -2.65 -4.81 3.20
N LEU A 164 -2.58 -6.02 2.68
CA LEU A 164 -2.45 -6.26 1.25
C LEU A 164 -3.83 -6.34 0.59
N VAL A 165 -4.08 -5.48 -0.38
CA VAL A 165 -5.32 -5.45 -1.17
C VAL A 165 -4.98 -5.61 -2.66
N SER A 166 -5.30 -6.77 -3.22
CA SER A 166 -5.09 -7.04 -4.64
C SER A 166 -6.10 -6.26 -5.48
N CYS A 167 -5.66 -5.51 -6.48
CA CYS A 167 -6.53 -4.62 -7.23
C CYS A 167 -6.57 -4.87 -8.75
N SER A 168 -5.65 -5.68 -9.31
CA SER A 168 -5.76 -6.06 -10.72
C SER A 168 -6.79 -7.15 -10.95
N ASP A 169 -7.42 -7.15 -12.12
CA ASP A 169 -8.32 -8.22 -12.53
C ASP A 169 -7.66 -9.59 -12.51
N TYR A 170 -6.36 -9.63 -12.88
CA TYR A 170 -5.60 -10.87 -12.82
C TYR A 170 -5.61 -11.49 -11.42
N HIS A 171 -5.34 -10.68 -10.39
CA HIS A 171 -5.37 -11.14 -9.01
C HIS A 171 -6.79 -11.34 -8.48
N ILE A 172 -7.72 -10.45 -8.79
CA ILE A 172 -9.11 -10.53 -8.32
C ILE A 172 -9.76 -11.82 -8.81
N PHE A 173 -9.67 -12.11 -10.12
CA PHE A 173 -10.34 -13.27 -10.72
C PHE A 173 -9.55 -14.56 -10.51
N ASN A 174 -8.24 -14.58 -10.75
CA ASN A 174 -7.47 -15.83 -10.76
C ASN A 174 -6.90 -16.22 -9.39
N LYS A 175 -6.56 -15.24 -8.53
CA LYS A 175 -6.01 -15.49 -7.20
C LYS A 175 -7.09 -15.52 -6.13
N LEU A 176 -8.00 -14.56 -6.15
CA LEU A 176 -9.03 -14.40 -5.12
C LEU A 176 -10.34 -15.08 -5.49
N HIS A 177 -10.56 -15.42 -6.76
CA HIS A 177 -11.81 -15.99 -7.29
C HIS A 177 -13.02 -15.14 -6.93
N LYS A 178 -12.91 -13.83 -7.13
CA LYS A 178 -13.95 -12.83 -6.82
C LYS A 178 -14.22 -11.96 -8.03
N THR A 179 -15.38 -11.28 -8.02
CA THR A 179 -15.64 -10.15 -8.90
C THR A 179 -15.02 -8.89 -8.31
N ARG A 180 -14.87 -7.83 -9.11
CA ARG A 180 -14.39 -6.52 -8.65
C ARG A 180 -15.20 -6.01 -7.45
N LYS A 181 -16.54 -6.10 -7.58
CA LYS A 181 -17.44 -5.66 -6.50
C LYS A 181 -17.21 -6.45 -5.22
N GLN A 182 -17.14 -7.77 -5.29
CA GLN A 182 -16.88 -8.62 -4.12
C GLN A 182 -15.53 -8.34 -3.47
N ALA A 183 -14.50 -8.01 -4.28
CA ALA A 183 -13.20 -7.65 -3.75
C ALA A 183 -13.26 -6.31 -2.98
N ILE A 184 -13.85 -5.28 -3.58
CA ILE A 184 -13.99 -3.95 -2.96
C ILE A 184 -14.84 -4.03 -1.69
N ASP A 185 -16.02 -4.64 -1.75
CA ASP A 185 -16.90 -4.79 -0.59
C ASP A 185 -16.14 -5.49 0.56
N GLY A 186 -15.42 -6.58 0.25
CA GLY A 186 -14.63 -7.29 1.25
C GLY A 186 -13.49 -6.45 1.84
N TYR A 187 -12.82 -5.61 1.05
CA TYR A 187 -11.78 -4.72 1.57
C TYR A 187 -12.35 -3.60 2.44
N LEU A 188 -13.48 -3.03 2.07
CA LEU A 188 -14.16 -2.02 2.91
C LEU A 188 -14.57 -2.60 4.26
N GLU A 189 -15.13 -3.81 4.29
CA GLU A 189 -15.44 -4.50 5.55
C GLU A 189 -14.19 -4.72 6.44
N ILE A 190 -13.04 -4.99 5.83
CA ILE A 190 -11.78 -5.16 6.55
C ILE A 190 -11.28 -3.84 7.13
N VAL A 191 -11.37 -2.75 6.34
CA VAL A 191 -11.01 -1.41 6.80
C VAL A 191 -11.89 -0.98 7.97
N GLU A 192 -13.21 -1.15 7.86
CA GLU A 192 -14.15 -0.86 8.95
C GLU A 192 -13.82 -1.67 10.22
N ALA A 193 -13.57 -2.97 10.08
CA ALA A 193 -13.20 -3.82 11.21
C ALA A 193 -11.88 -3.39 11.88
N ALA A 194 -10.90 -2.91 11.13
CA ALA A 194 -9.66 -2.36 11.68
C ALA A 194 -9.94 -1.08 12.50
N LEU A 195 -10.71 -0.16 11.94
CA LEU A 195 -11.07 1.10 12.59
C LEU A 195 -11.87 0.85 13.88
N ASP A 196 -12.80 -0.10 13.89
CA ASP A 196 -13.56 -0.50 15.08
C ASP A 196 -12.65 -1.06 16.19
N MET A 197 -11.51 -1.64 15.83
CA MET A 197 -10.50 -2.11 16.78
C MET A 197 -9.53 -1.01 17.22
N GLY A 198 -9.65 0.21 16.68
CA GLY A 198 -8.75 1.34 16.93
C GLY A 198 -7.41 1.21 16.20
N ILE A 199 -7.36 0.45 15.10
CA ILE A 199 -6.17 0.23 14.28
C ILE A 199 -6.32 1.02 12.98
N THR A 200 -5.31 1.80 12.61
CA THR A 200 -5.24 2.49 11.31
C THR A 200 -4.71 1.52 10.25
N PRO A 201 -5.53 1.10 9.26
CA PRO A 201 -5.05 0.21 8.20
C PRO A 201 -4.39 1.03 7.09
N ARG A 202 -3.17 0.66 6.69
CA ARG A 202 -2.53 1.11 5.45
C ARG A 202 -2.83 0.12 4.34
N CYS A 203 -3.61 0.53 3.35
CA CYS A 203 -3.94 -0.31 2.21
C CYS A 203 -2.81 -0.27 1.17
N HIS A 204 -2.14 -1.40 0.96
CA HIS A 204 -1.14 -1.57 -0.08
C HIS A 204 -1.78 -2.24 -1.29
N PHE A 205 -1.86 -1.49 -2.38
CA PHE A 205 -2.49 -1.95 -3.63
C PHE A 205 -1.53 -2.86 -4.39
N GLU A 206 -1.75 -4.17 -4.25
CA GLU A 206 -0.98 -5.17 -4.97
C GLU A 206 -1.37 -5.20 -6.44
N ASP A 207 -0.35 -5.16 -7.31
CA ASP A 207 -0.51 -5.22 -8.76
C ASP A 207 -1.28 -4.02 -9.36
N VAL A 208 -1.12 -2.84 -8.74
CA VAL A 208 -1.81 -1.61 -9.12
C VAL A 208 -1.51 -1.16 -10.54
N THR A 209 -0.33 -1.48 -11.06
CA THR A 209 0.08 -1.10 -12.42
C THR A 209 -0.69 -1.85 -13.51
N ARG A 210 -1.37 -2.95 -13.15
CA ARG A 210 -2.25 -3.70 -14.06
C ARG A 210 -3.73 -3.58 -13.67
N ALA A 211 -4.06 -2.71 -12.73
CA ALA A 211 -5.44 -2.45 -12.35
C ALA A 211 -6.12 -1.51 -13.35
N ASP A 212 -7.45 -1.70 -13.50
CA ASP A 212 -8.30 -0.83 -14.33
C ASP A 212 -8.64 0.48 -13.61
#